data_ee9b0c85b7f048c2865e2028b6873c9e
#
_entry.id   ee9b0c85b7f048c2865e2028b6873c9e
#
_cell.length_a   1.000
_cell.length_b   1.000
_cell.length_c   1.000
_cell.angle_alpha   90.00
_cell.angle_beta   90.00
_cell.angle_gamma   90.00
#
_symmetry.space_group_name_H-M   'P 1'
#
loop_
_entity.id
_entity.type
_entity.pdbx_description
1 polymer ?
#
loop_
_entity_poly.entity_id
_entity_poly.type
_entity_poly.pdbx_seq_one_letter_code
_entity_poly.pdbx_strand_id
1 'polypeptide(L)'
;MKLVVKIGGSMSMMNEGPDPDYMSRFLDVLEELDEEHSVSVCVGGGDFVNSYSECIESFNLTDGEREECFIELMRANVRLLSILTDKKPLFDLEGHGGEEVVVSGIEPGRSTDANAAAVARNMDADLFVKLTDVEGIYDKDPAEHEDAELLETMGFEDLETVKGEETPLDYGILDPLAMEIIRKNKITTVLASGRDPENLMRIAEGERIGTWIE
;
A
#
# COMPACT_ATOMS: atom_id res chain seq x y z
N MET A 1 1.88 -18.43 5.33
CA MET A 1 1.58 -17.76 4.03
C MET A 1 2.66 -16.74 3.71
N LYS A 2 2.78 -16.33 2.45
CA LYS A 2 3.56 -15.17 2.02
C LYS A 2 2.62 -13.97 1.89
N LEU A 3 2.85 -12.96 2.70
CA LEU A 3 2.04 -11.75 2.78
C LEU A 3 2.81 -10.54 2.28
N VAL A 4 2.16 -9.67 1.53
CA VAL A 4 2.67 -8.32 1.28
C VAL A 4 1.66 -7.33 1.82
N VAL A 5 2.09 -6.48 2.72
CA VAL A 5 1.25 -5.49 3.39
C VAL A 5 1.64 -4.10 2.94
N LYS A 6 0.70 -3.36 2.38
CA LYS A 6 0.89 -1.94 2.07
C LYS A 6 0.09 -1.10 3.07
N ILE A 7 0.78 -0.30 3.86
CA ILE A 7 0.13 0.69 4.74
C ILE A 7 0.04 2.05 4.06
N GLY A 8 -1.16 2.64 4.10
CA GLY A 8 -1.39 4.00 3.61
C GLY A 8 -0.53 5.00 4.38
N GLY A 9 0.10 5.93 3.66
CA GLY A 9 0.93 6.94 4.29
C GLY A 9 0.14 7.87 5.23
N SER A 10 -1.11 8.20 4.87
CA SER A 10 -1.99 9.04 5.69
C SER A 10 -2.26 8.50 7.10
N MET A 11 -2.12 7.20 7.31
CA MET A 11 -2.29 6.57 8.62
C MET A 11 -0.98 6.45 9.39
N SER A 12 0.12 6.25 8.70
CA SER A 12 1.41 5.90 9.31
C SER A 12 2.42 7.04 9.33
N MET A 13 2.25 8.05 8.47
CA MET A 13 3.19 9.16 8.27
C MET A 13 2.45 10.49 8.38
N MET A 14 2.56 11.13 9.54
CA MET A 14 2.04 12.47 9.84
C MET A 14 2.94 13.55 9.21
N ASN A 15 2.55 14.82 9.32
CA ASN A 15 3.33 15.96 8.79
C ASN A 15 4.78 16.00 9.31
N GLU A 16 5.00 15.64 10.57
CA GLU A 16 6.31 15.65 11.22
C GLU A 16 7.09 14.34 11.07
N GLY A 17 6.49 13.30 10.48
CA GLY A 17 7.09 11.98 10.31
C GLY A 17 6.18 10.82 10.75
N PRO A 18 6.75 9.67 11.13
CA PRO A 18 5.98 8.51 11.55
C PRO A 18 5.08 8.80 12.75
N ASP A 19 3.82 8.32 12.71
CA ASP A 19 2.93 8.30 13.86
C ASP A 19 3.40 7.24 14.87
N PRO A 20 3.90 7.63 16.07
CA PRO A 20 4.50 6.67 17.00
C PRO A 20 3.48 5.67 17.57
N ASP A 21 2.23 6.12 17.81
CA ASP A 21 1.21 5.29 18.44
C ASP A 21 0.69 4.26 17.42
N TYR A 22 0.39 4.69 16.21
CA TYR A 22 0.02 3.79 15.12
C TYR A 22 1.14 2.80 14.80
N MET A 23 2.36 3.30 14.65
CA MET A 23 3.51 2.47 14.30
C MET A 23 3.83 1.43 15.36
N SER A 24 3.68 1.75 16.66
CA SER A 24 3.89 0.78 17.73
C SER A 24 2.90 -0.39 17.61
N ARG A 25 1.60 -0.10 17.46
CA ARG A 25 0.58 -1.14 17.29
C ARG A 25 0.78 -1.96 16.01
N PHE A 26 1.14 -1.29 14.91
CA PHE A 26 1.42 -1.99 13.66
C PHE A 26 2.63 -2.91 13.75
N LEU A 27 3.68 -2.50 14.46
CA LEU A 27 4.87 -3.34 14.69
C LEU A 27 4.55 -4.55 15.57
N ASP A 28 3.71 -4.41 16.60
CA ASP A 28 3.26 -5.52 17.44
C ASP A 28 2.50 -6.57 16.58
N VAL A 29 1.62 -6.12 15.67
CA VAL A 29 0.92 -7.00 14.72
C VAL A 29 1.88 -7.68 13.74
N LEU A 30 2.89 -6.95 13.23
CA LEU A 30 3.89 -7.55 12.34
C LEU A 30 4.74 -8.60 13.04
N GLU A 31 5.15 -8.37 14.30
CA GLU A 31 5.93 -9.33 15.08
C GLU A 31 5.14 -10.64 15.26
N GLU A 32 3.85 -10.55 15.60
CA GLU A 32 2.97 -11.72 15.72
C GLU A 32 2.78 -12.45 14.39
N LEU A 33 2.59 -11.72 13.27
CA LEU A 33 2.48 -12.33 11.94
C LEU A 33 3.76 -13.01 11.48
N ASP A 34 4.92 -12.47 11.80
CA ASP A 34 6.22 -13.02 11.41
C ASP A 34 6.54 -14.36 12.10
N GLU A 35 5.81 -14.73 13.17
CA GLU A 35 5.95 -16.05 13.80
C GLU A 35 5.46 -17.19 12.89
N GLU A 36 4.43 -16.94 12.06
CA GLU A 36 3.79 -17.98 11.24
C GLU A 36 3.82 -17.69 9.72
N HIS A 37 4.18 -16.49 9.32
CA HIS A 37 4.10 -16.01 7.94
C HIS A 37 5.39 -15.33 7.47
N SER A 38 5.60 -15.28 6.16
CA SER A 38 6.64 -14.44 5.53
C SER A 38 6.01 -13.11 5.11
N VAL A 39 6.41 -12.02 5.75
CA VAL A 39 5.75 -10.72 5.56
C VAL A 39 6.70 -9.69 4.96
N SER A 40 6.33 -9.10 3.83
CA SER A 40 6.95 -7.87 3.30
C SER A 40 6.05 -6.67 3.53
N VAL A 41 6.67 -5.52 3.78
CA VAL A 41 5.94 -4.29 4.11
C VAL A 41 6.24 -3.21 3.08
N CYS A 42 5.19 -2.56 2.59
CA CYS A 42 5.29 -1.34 1.79
C CYS A 42 4.66 -0.17 2.55
N VAL A 43 5.40 0.92 2.70
CA VAL A 43 4.92 2.13 3.37
C VAL A 43 4.73 3.27 2.37
N GLY A 44 3.62 4.01 2.48
CA GLY A 44 3.37 5.22 1.70
C GLY A 44 4.12 6.44 2.23
N GLY A 45 4.11 7.53 1.44
CA GLY A 45 4.73 8.80 1.84
C GLY A 45 3.92 9.60 2.86
N GLY A 46 2.58 9.54 2.77
CA GLY A 46 1.63 10.21 3.66
C GLY A 46 1.76 11.73 3.69
N ASP A 47 1.24 12.32 4.74
CA ASP A 47 1.23 13.77 4.94
C ASP A 47 2.64 14.36 5.05
N PHE A 48 3.61 13.58 5.47
CA PHE A 48 5.02 13.99 5.49
C PHE A 48 5.53 14.35 4.09
N VAL A 49 5.29 13.50 3.09
CA VAL A 49 5.67 13.78 1.70
C VAL A 49 4.81 14.89 1.09
N ASN A 50 3.50 14.91 1.40
CA ASN A 50 2.58 15.94 0.93
C ASN A 50 3.00 17.33 1.43
N SER A 51 3.30 17.48 2.73
CA SER A 51 3.78 18.73 3.31
C SER A 51 5.11 19.20 2.71
N TYR A 52 6.02 18.27 2.43
CA TYR A 52 7.26 18.59 1.73
C TYR A 52 6.99 19.05 0.29
N SER A 53 6.05 18.40 -0.41
CA SER A 53 5.61 18.77 -1.75
C SER A 53 5.15 20.23 -1.81
N GLU A 54 4.29 20.65 -0.86
CA GLU A 54 3.84 22.04 -0.74
C GLU A 54 5.00 23.01 -0.53
N CYS A 55 5.97 22.66 0.31
CA CYS A 55 7.14 23.51 0.57
C CYS A 55 8.01 23.74 -0.67
N ILE A 56 8.14 22.74 -1.54
CA ILE A 56 8.97 22.84 -2.75
C ILE A 56 8.21 23.28 -3.99
N GLU A 57 6.90 23.51 -3.91
CA GLU A 57 6.06 23.90 -5.06
C GLU A 57 6.54 25.18 -5.74
N SER A 58 7.06 26.15 -4.96
CA SER A 58 7.56 27.42 -5.46
C SER A 58 8.90 27.31 -6.22
N PHE A 59 9.58 26.17 -6.12
CA PHE A 59 10.82 25.92 -6.84
C PHE A 59 10.50 25.47 -8.28
N ASN A 60 11.29 25.92 -9.24
CA ASN A 60 11.10 25.57 -10.65
C ASN A 60 11.68 24.19 -10.94
N LEU A 61 11.07 23.15 -10.35
CA LEU A 61 11.42 21.75 -10.55
C LEU A 61 10.48 21.09 -11.55
N THR A 62 10.99 20.19 -12.35
CA THR A 62 10.17 19.26 -13.14
C THR A 62 9.48 18.25 -12.25
N ASP A 63 8.41 17.60 -12.72
CA ASP A 63 7.70 16.58 -11.97
C ASP A 63 8.64 15.43 -11.57
N GLY A 64 9.52 14.99 -12.48
CA GLY A 64 10.51 13.94 -12.19
C GLY A 64 11.48 14.33 -11.07
N GLU A 65 11.99 15.59 -11.06
CA GLU A 65 12.88 16.08 -10.00
C GLU A 65 12.17 16.17 -8.65
N ARG A 66 10.87 16.51 -8.64
CA ARG A 66 10.06 16.47 -7.42
C ARG A 66 9.89 15.07 -6.91
N GLU A 67 9.53 14.13 -7.79
CA GLU A 67 9.35 12.73 -7.44
C GLU A 67 10.64 12.09 -6.91
N GLU A 68 11.81 12.44 -7.47
CA GLU A 68 13.10 12.03 -6.92
C GLU A 68 13.28 12.48 -5.46
N CYS A 69 12.92 13.74 -5.14
CA CYS A 69 12.95 14.22 -3.75
C CYS A 69 12.00 13.43 -2.85
N PHE A 70 10.79 13.12 -3.32
CA PHE A 70 9.82 12.34 -2.55
C PHE A 70 10.30 10.90 -2.30
N ILE A 71 10.96 10.29 -3.28
CA ILE A 71 11.55 8.96 -3.15
C ILE A 71 12.62 8.95 -2.05
N GLU A 72 13.49 9.97 -1.97
CA GLU A 72 14.52 10.04 -0.93
C GLU A 72 13.89 10.18 0.48
N LEU A 73 12.81 10.94 0.63
CA LEU A 73 12.06 11.01 1.89
C LEU A 73 11.45 9.64 2.27
N MET A 74 10.85 8.97 1.30
CA MET A 74 10.28 7.64 1.50
C MET A 74 11.36 6.58 1.82
N ARG A 75 12.57 6.72 1.29
CA ARG A 75 13.72 5.86 1.64
C ARG A 75 14.10 5.96 3.11
N ALA A 76 13.95 7.13 3.74
CA ALA A 76 14.14 7.27 5.18
C ALA A 76 13.15 6.41 5.98
N ASN A 77 11.86 6.39 5.56
CA ASN A 77 10.84 5.54 6.17
C ASN A 77 11.14 4.05 5.97
N VAL A 78 11.60 3.66 4.78
CA VAL A 78 12.06 2.28 4.52
C VAL A 78 13.19 1.90 5.47
N ARG A 79 14.18 2.77 5.66
CA ARG A 79 15.30 2.50 6.59
C ARG A 79 14.84 2.35 8.03
N LEU A 80 13.96 3.23 8.49
CA LEU A 80 13.39 3.16 9.84
C LEU A 80 12.68 1.82 10.06
N LEU A 81 11.72 1.47 9.20
CA LEU A 81 10.99 0.20 9.30
C LEU A 81 11.90 -1.02 9.17
N SER A 82 12.89 -0.96 8.28
CA SER A 82 13.89 -2.02 8.12
C SER A 82 14.64 -2.31 9.43
N ILE A 83 15.00 -1.25 10.17
CA ILE A 83 15.68 -1.39 11.47
C ILE A 83 14.71 -1.95 12.54
N LEU A 84 13.46 -1.48 12.54
CA LEU A 84 12.47 -1.89 13.54
C LEU A 84 11.96 -3.32 13.35
N THR A 85 11.96 -3.83 12.11
CA THR A 85 11.45 -5.17 11.76
C THR A 85 12.55 -6.19 11.43
N ASP A 86 13.82 -5.79 11.44
CA ASP A 86 14.98 -6.59 10.99
C ASP A 86 14.85 -7.12 9.53
N LYS A 87 13.96 -6.51 8.72
CA LYS A 87 13.76 -6.87 7.32
C LYS A 87 14.68 -6.07 6.40
N LYS A 88 15.01 -6.62 5.23
CA LYS A 88 15.88 -5.95 4.26
C LYS A 88 15.20 -4.73 3.63
N PRO A 89 15.88 -3.57 3.52
CA PRO A 89 15.36 -2.45 2.75
C PRO A 89 15.49 -2.75 1.24
N LEU A 90 14.43 -2.49 0.48
CA LEU A 90 14.42 -2.60 -0.97
C LEU A 90 14.34 -1.21 -1.60
N PHE A 91 15.35 -0.84 -2.39
CA PHE A 91 15.43 0.43 -3.10
C PHE A 91 15.43 0.28 -4.62
N ASP A 92 15.42 -0.96 -5.10
CA ASP A 92 15.36 -1.32 -6.51
C ASP A 92 14.66 -2.69 -6.63
N LEU A 93 13.78 -2.84 -7.61
CA LEU A 93 13.10 -4.11 -7.89
C LEU A 93 13.98 -5.07 -8.71
N GLU A 94 15.05 -4.57 -9.32
CA GLU A 94 15.97 -5.40 -10.10
C GLU A 94 16.69 -6.39 -9.16
N GLY A 95 16.53 -7.66 -9.45
CA GLY A 95 17.16 -8.73 -8.66
C GLY A 95 16.41 -9.10 -7.36
N HIS A 96 15.26 -8.50 -7.06
CA HIS A 96 14.42 -8.97 -5.96
C HIS A 96 13.90 -10.37 -6.26
N GLY A 97 14.39 -11.35 -5.50
CA GLY A 97 14.16 -12.79 -5.70
C GLY A 97 13.03 -13.38 -4.85
N GLY A 98 12.23 -12.54 -4.18
CA GLY A 98 11.10 -12.99 -3.34
C GLY A 98 11.43 -13.11 -1.85
N GLU A 99 12.57 -12.55 -1.39
CA GLU A 99 12.86 -12.40 0.03
C GLU A 99 11.96 -11.35 0.69
N GLU A 100 11.83 -11.42 2.02
CA GLU A 100 11.12 -10.44 2.81
C GLU A 100 11.82 -9.09 2.83
N VAL A 101 11.06 -8.03 2.54
CA VAL A 101 11.61 -6.67 2.39
C VAL A 101 10.70 -5.60 2.98
N VAL A 102 11.29 -4.45 3.25
CA VAL A 102 10.58 -3.18 3.39
C VAL A 102 10.81 -2.35 2.13
N VAL A 103 9.74 -1.84 1.55
CA VAL A 103 9.76 -1.06 0.31
C VAL A 103 8.87 0.19 0.42
N SER A 104 9.11 1.18 -0.45
CA SER A 104 8.25 2.35 -0.65
C SER A 104 8.39 2.88 -2.08
N GLY A 105 8.60 4.18 -2.29
CA GLY A 105 8.94 4.75 -3.59
C GLY A 105 10.30 4.26 -4.08
N ILE A 106 10.38 3.84 -5.33
CA ILE A 106 11.60 3.31 -5.94
C ILE A 106 12.08 4.21 -7.08
N GLU A 107 11.20 4.56 -7.99
CA GLU A 107 11.52 5.32 -9.20
C GLU A 107 10.38 6.29 -9.56
N PRO A 108 10.68 7.42 -10.22
CA PRO A 108 9.66 8.35 -10.71
C PRO A 108 8.63 7.67 -11.63
N GLY A 109 7.38 8.12 -11.55
CA GLY A 109 6.28 7.58 -12.35
C GLY A 109 5.73 6.24 -11.83
N ARG A 110 6.15 5.78 -10.67
CA ARG A 110 5.71 4.51 -10.10
C ARG A 110 5.22 4.68 -8.67
N SER A 111 3.98 4.33 -8.42
CA SER A 111 3.37 4.45 -7.10
C SER A 111 3.89 3.41 -6.10
N THR A 112 3.68 3.67 -4.82
CA THR A 112 3.97 2.69 -3.76
C THR A 112 3.05 1.47 -3.85
N ASP A 113 1.82 1.60 -4.37
CA ASP A 113 0.91 0.48 -4.62
C ASP A 113 1.48 -0.45 -5.71
N ALA A 114 1.98 0.13 -6.82
CA ALA A 114 2.62 -0.63 -7.89
C ALA A 114 3.90 -1.34 -7.43
N ASN A 115 4.67 -0.70 -6.54
CA ASN A 115 5.85 -1.33 -5.95
C ASN A 115 5.47 -2.50 -5.02
N ALA A 116 4.45 -2.33 -4.17
CA ALA A 116 3.92 -3.40 -3.33
C ALA A 116 3.39 -4.58 -4.15
N ALA A 117 2.60 -4.31 -5.20
CA ALA A 117 2.11 -5.34 -6.10
C ALA A 117 3.25 -6.08 -6.84
N ALA A 118 4.32 -5.37 -7.22
CA ALA A 118 5.50 -5.98 -7.82
C ALA A 118 6.27 -6.87 -6.84
N VAL A 119 6.40 -6.47 -5.58
CA VAL A 119 6.96 -7.31 -4.51
C VAL A 119 6.08 -8.55 -4.31
N ALA A 120 4.75 -8.40 -4.26
CA ALA A 120 3.82 -9.51 -4.13
C ALA A 120 3.98 -10.53 -5.27
N ARG A 121 4.08 -10.05 -6.52
CA ARG A 121 4.37 -10.90 -7.68
C ARG A 121 5.71 -11.63 -7.55
N ASN A 122 6.78 -10.92 -7.16
CA ASN A 122 8.12 -11.50 -7.08
C ASN A 122 8.26 -12.52 -5.94
N MET A 123 7.52 -12.31 -4.84
CA MET A 123 7.42 -13.27 -3.73
C MET A 123 6.56 -14.48 -4.06
N ASP A 124 5.75 -14.43 -5.12
CA ASP A 124 4.64 -15.37 -5.32
C ASP A 124 3.74 -15.37 -4.07
N ALA A 125 3.25 -14.19 -3.70
CA ALA A 125 2.53 -13.95 -2.46
C ALA A 125 1.15 -14.62 -2.50
N ASP A 126 0.79 -15.25 -1.39
CA ASP A 126 -0.55 -15.82 -1.19
C ASP A 126 -1.61 -14.72 -1.02
N LEU A 127 -1.19 -13.57 -0.43
CA LEU A 127 -2.09 -12.46 -0.15
C LEU A 127 -1.36 -11.13 -0.20
N PHE A 128 -1.95 -10.15 -0.90
CA PHE A 128 -1.59 -8.74 -0.85
C PHE A 128 -2.65 -7.97 -0.09
N VAL A 129 -2.28 -7.32 1.01
CA VAL A 129 -3.19 -6.51 1.84
C VAL A 129 -2.83 -5.05 1.71
N LYS A 130 -3.77 -4.23 1.21
CA LYS A 130 -3.66 -2.78 1.24
C LYS A 130 -4.52 -2.23 2.37
N LEU A 131 -3.86 -1.71 3.40
CA LEU A 131 -4.48 -0.97 4.47
C LEU A 131 -4.62 0.51 4.08
N THR A 132 -5.84 1.03 4.15
CA THR A 132 -6.20 2.39 3.72
C THR A 132 -7.11 3.05 4.75
N ASP A 133 -7.48 4.30 4.56
CA ASP A 133 -8.33 5.09 5.46
C ASP A 133 -9.84 4.85 5.25
N VAL A 134 -10.20 4.06 4.25
CA VAL A 134 -11.57 3.61 3.99
C VAL A 134 -11.74 2.11 4.23
N GLU A 135 -12.98 1.65 4.39
CA GLU A 135 -13.24 0.24 4.72
C GLU A 135 -12.91 -0.74 3.59
N GLY A 136 -12.85 -0.27 2.34
CA GLY A 136 -12.58 -1.06 1.15
C GLY A 136 -12.96 -0.33 -0.12
N ILE A 137 -13.32 -1.05 -1.17
CA ILE A 137 -13.82 -0.49 -2.44
C ILE A 137 -15.34 -0.38 -2.36
N TYR A 138 -15.86 0.78 -2.75
CA TYR A 138 -17.29 1.05 -2.81
C TYR A 138 -17.76 1.10 -4.26
N ASP A 139 -19.04 0.96 -4.49
CA ASP A 139 -19.68 1.08 -5.81
C ASP A 139 -19.56 2.50 -6.39
N LYS A 140 -19.33 3.52 -5.54
CA LYS A 140 -19.07 4.93 -5.87
C LYS A 140 -18.31 5.59 -4.73
N ASP A 141 -17.77 6.80 -4.95
CA ASP A 141 -16.97 7.49 -3.93
C ASP A 141 -17.78 7.75 -2.64
N PRO A 142 -17.41 7.13 -1.51
CA PRO A 142 -18.11 7.32 -0.25
C PRO A 142 -17.93 8.72 0.36
N ALA A 143 -16.96 9.51 -0.12
CA ALA A 143 -16.79 10.90 0.30
C ALA A 143 -17.82 11.83 -0.37
N GLU A 144 -18.31 11.47 -1.55
CA GLU A 144 -19.27 12.25 -2.32
C GLU A 144 -20.70 11.69 -2.21
N HIS A 145 -20.86 10.41 -1.84
CA HIS A 145 -22.13 9.69 -1.84
C HIS A 145 -22.41 8.98 -0.52
N GLU A 146 -23.34 9.49 0.28
CA GLU A 146 -23.73 8.88 1.56
C GLU A 146 -24.37 7.48 1.41
N ASP A 147 -24.86 7.14 0.22
CA ASP A 147 -25.47 5.86 -0.14
C ASP A 147 -24.49 4.92 -0.87
N ALA A 148 -23.17 5.17 -0.78
CA ALA A 148 -22.15 4.27 -1.31
C ALA A 148 -22.17 2.93 -0.57
N GLU A 149 -22.16 1.82 -1.31
CA GLU A 149 -22.18 0.47 -0.77
C GLU A 149 -20.81 -0.18 -0.90
N LEU A 150 -20.31 -0.77 0.19
CA LEU A 150 -19.03 -1.50 0.19
C LEU A 150 -19.17 -2.77 -0.67
N LEU A 151 -18.22 -2.96 -1.57
CA LEU A 151 -18.10 -4.18 -2.37
C LEU A 151 -17.26 -5.20 -1.59
N GLU A 152 -17.90 -6.23 -1.01
CA GLU A 152 -17.18 -7.24 -0.22
C GLU A 152 -16.26 -8.13 -1.07
N THR A 153 -16.60 -8.32 -2.34
CA THR A 153 -15.84 -9.18 -3.28
C THR A 153 -15.84 -8.60 -4.68
N MET A 154 -14.71 -8.67 -5.36
CA MET A 154 -14.53 -8.31 -6.76
C MET A 154 -13.74 -9.41 -7.49
N GLY A 155 -14.04 -9.65 -8.77
CA GLY A 155 -13.22 -10.50 -9.63
C GLY A 155 -11.99 -9.76 -10.16
N PHE A 156 -10.95 -10.48 -10.54
CA PHE A 156 -9.78 -9.87 -11.21
C PHE A 156 -10.16 -9.14 -12.51
N GLU A 157 -11.19 -9.56 -13.19
CA GLU A 157 -11.65 -8.95 -14.45
C GLU A 157 -12.31 -7.58 -14.21
N ASP A 158 -12.85 -7.35 -13.00
CA ASP A 158 -13.44 -6.05 -12.62
C ASP A 158 -12.37 -4.94 -12.54
N LEU A 159 -11.10 -5.32 -12.40
CA LEU A 159 -9.96 -4.38 -12.45
C LEU A 159 -9.65 -3.85 -13.87
N GLU A 160 -10.29 -4.39 -14.91
CA GLU A 160 -10.08 -4.00 -16.31
C GLU A 160 -10.95 -2.84 -16.77
N THR A 161 -12.06 -2.56 -16.08
CA THR A 161 -13.13 -1.64 -16.50
C THR A 161 -12.81 -0.15 -16.35
N VAL A 162 -11.59 0.22 -16.02
CA VAL A 162 -11.16 1.58 -15.64
C VAL A 162 -10.83 2.48 -16.85
N LYS A 163 -11.55 2.37 -17.98
CA LYS A 163 -11.35 3.33 -19.09
C LYS A 163 -12.68 3.92 -19.57
N GLY A 164 -13.12 4.99 -18.90
CA GLY A 164 -14.07 5.96 -19.49
C GLY A 164 -15.53 5.89 -19.08
N GLU A 165 -15.88 5.11 -18.08
CA GLU A 165 -17.17 5.15 -17.37
C GLU A 165 -16.91 5.32 -15.88
N GLU A 166 -17.81 5.95 -15.13
CA GLU A 166 -17.73 6.04 -13.68
C GLU A 166 -17.68 4.62 -13.09
N THR A 167 -16.54 4.25 -12.51
CA THR A 167 -16.32 2.91 -11.96
C THR A 167 -16.00 3.01 -10.46
N PRO A 168 -16.22 1.94 -9.69
CA PRO A 168 -15.85 1.89 -8.27
C PRO A 168 -14.38 2.23 -7.99
N LEU A 169 -13.52 2.22 -8.99
CA LEU A 169 -12.08 2.46 -8.85
C LEU A 169 -11.64 3.89 -9.23
N ASP A 170 -12.56 4.74 -9.74
CA ASP A 170 -12.22 6.07 -10.25
C ASP A 170 -11.78 7.06 -9.15
N TYR A 171 -12.13 6.81 -7.89
CA TYR A 171 -11.68 7.64 -6.75
C TYR A 171 -10.26 7.29 -6.24
N GLY A 172 -9.48 6.57 -7.06
CA GLY A 172 -8.02 6.45 -6.86
C GLY A 172 -7.58 5.52 -5.75
N ILE A 173 -8.44 4.61 -5.30
CA ILE A 173 -8.11 3.69 -4.20
C ILE A 173 -7.00 2.70 -4.53
N LEU A 174 -6.78 2.41 -5.81
CA LEU A 174 -5.70 1.56 -6.30
C LEU A 174 -5.21 2.09 -7.66
N ASP A 175 -3.90 2.24 -7.84
CA ASP A 175 -3.38 2.79 -9.09
C ASP A 175 -3.44 1.79 -10.27
N PRO A 176 -3.51 2.30 -11.52
CA PRO A 176 -3.68 1.46 -12.71
C PRO A 176 -2.57 0.41 -12.91
N LEU A 177 -1.32 0.72 -12.55
CA LEU A 177 -0.21 -0.22 -12.70
C LEU A 177 -0.29 -1.34 -11.66
N ALA A 178 -0.68 -1.01 -10.41
CA ALA A 178 -0.94 -2.01 -9.37
C ALA A 178 -2.08 -2.95 -9.80
N MET A 179 -3.21 -2.40 -10.29
CA MET A 179 -4.34 -3.17 -10.82
C MET A 179 -3.91 -4.12 -11.93
N GLU A 180 -3.10 -3.65 -12.87
CA GLU A 180 -2.58 -4.48 -13.96
C GLU A 180 -1.73 -5.64 -13.45
N ILE A 181 -0.83 -5.39 -12.48
CA ILE A 181 0.03 -6.43 -11.88
C ILE A 181 -0.82 -7.46 -11.15
N ILE A 182 -1.75 -7.03 -10.29
CA ILE A 182 -2.66 -7.89 -9.53
C ILE A 182 -3.47 -8.78 -10.49
N ARG A 183 -4.14 -8.19 -11.46
CA ARG A 183 -4.97 -8.91 -12.44
C ARG A 183 -4.18 -9.93 -13.25
N LYS A 184 -3.04 -9.53 -13.84
CA LYS A 184 -2.23 -10.40 -14.69
C LYS A 184 -1.64 -11.60 -13.95
N ASN A 185 -1.32 -11.44 -12.69
CA ASN A 185 -0.70 -12.48 -11.87
C ASN A 185 -1.69 -13.17 -10.93
N LYS A 186 -2.97 -12.76 -10.94
CA LYS A 186 -4.04 -13.29 -10.10
C LYS A 186 -3.65 -13.30 -8.62
N ILE A 187 -3.13 -12.18 -8.13
CA ILE A 187 -2.72 -12.03 -6.74
C ILE A 187 -3.97 -11.74 -5.92
N THR A 188 -4.37 -12.67 -5.07
CA THR A 188 -5.46 -12.40 -4.11
C THR A 188 -5.13 -11.15 -3.32
N THR A 189 -6.03 -10.16 -3.37
CA THR A 189 -5.78 -8.84 -2.81
C THR A 189 -6.92 -8.43 -1.90
N VAL A 190 -6.59 -7.84 -0.75
CA VAL A 190 -7.56 -7.28 0.18
C VAL A 190 -7.30 -5.78 0.34
N LEU A 191 -8.35 -4.99 0.16
CA LEU A 191 -8.35 -3.59 0.56
C LEU A 191 -9.23 -3.43 1.80
N ALA A 192 -8.66 -2.93 2.89
CA ALA A 192 -9.36 -2.81 4.16
C ALA A 192 -8.92 -1.57 4.93
N SER A 193 -9.73 -1.19 5.91
CA SER A 193 -9.38 -0.12 6.84
C SER A 193 -8.14 -0.48 7.65
N GLY A 194 -7.15 0.38 7.57
CA GLY A 194 -5.94 0.29 8.37
C GLY A 194 -5.95 1.20 9.60
N ARG A 195 -7.08 1.85 9.91
CA ARG A 195 -7.21 2.65 11.15
C ARG A 195 -6.98 1.82 12.40
N ASP A 196 -7.32 0.55 12.30
CA ASP A 196 -7.03 -0.47 13.29
C ASP A 196 -6.07 -1.50 12.67
N PRO A 197 -4.76 -1.47 12.99
CA PRO A 197 -3.80 -2.38 12.41
C PRO A 197 -4.06 -3.86 12.74
N GLU A 198 -4.81 -4.17 13.81
CA GLU A 198 -5.23 -5.52 14.17
C GLU A 198 -6.14 -6.18 13.12
N ASN A 199 -6.76 -5.38 12.23
CA ASN A 199 -7.48 -5.92 11.07
C ASN A 199 -6.58 -6.78 10.18
N LEU A 200 -5.26 -6.48 10.13
CA LEU A 200 -4.31 -7.26 9.35
C LEU A 200 -4.19 -8.70 9.87
N MET A 201 -4.16 -8.89 11.21
CA MET A 201 -4.14 -10.22 11.82
C MET A 201 -5.42 -10.99 11.47
N ARG A 202 -6.58 -10.36 11.64
CA ARG A 202 -7.89 -10.98 11.35
C ARG A 202 -8.02 -11.39 9.88
N ILE A 203 -7.51 -10.56 8.95
CA ILE A 203 -7.45 -10.86 7.52
C ILE A 203 -6.54 -12.06 7.26
N ALA A 204 -5.37 -12.13 7.91
CA ALA A 204 -4.44 -13.25 7.77
C ALA A 204 -5.04 -14.58 8.32
N GLU A 205 -5.90 -14.50 9.32
CA GLU A 205 -6.69 -15.62 9.85
C GLU A 205 -7.89 -16.00 8.95
N GLY A 206 -8.14 -15.26 7.88
CA GLY A 206 -9.19 -15.54 6.89
C GLY A 206 -10.52 -14.85 7.16
N GLU A 207 -10.57 -13.86 8.07
CA GLU A 207 -11.77 -13.05 8.25
C GLU A 207 -11.99 -12.13 7.03
N ARG A 208 -13.23 -12.10 6.55
CA ARG A 208 -13.63 -11.29 5.39
C ARG A 208 -13.88 -9.83 5.79
N ILE A 209 -12.79 -9.08 5.96
CA ILE A 209 -12.81 -7.65 6.23
C ILE A 209 -12.46 -6.90 4.94
N GLY A 210 -13.18 -5.82 4.64
CA GLY A 210 -12.93 -5.01 3.47
C GLY A 210 -13.37 -5.66 2.16
N THR A 211 -12.68 -5.31 1.07
CA THR A 211 -12.94 -5.84 -0.28
C THR A 211 -11.87 -6.86 -0.66
N TRP A 212 -12.30 -8.04 -1.05
CA TRP A 212 -11.47 -9.13 -1.55
C TRP A 212 -11.52 -9.19 -3.06
N ILE A 213 -10.36 -9.14 -3.70
CA ILE A 213 -10.17 -9.30 -5.15
C ILE A 213 -9.58 -10.69 -5.40
N GLU A 214 -10.36 -11.59 -6.02
CA GLU A 214 -10.01 -13.00 -6.17
C GLU A 214 -10.59 -13.66 -7.46
#